data_1be10b48cf0e207b8773ae840a36ebbf
#
_entry.id   1be10b48cf0e207b8773ae840a36ebbf
#
_cell.length_a   1.000
_cell.length_b   1.000
_cell.length_c   1.000
_cell.angle_alpha   90.00
_cell.angle_beta   90.00
_cell.angle_gamma   90.00
#
_symmetry.space_group_name_H-M   'P 1'
#
loop_
_entity.id
_entity.type
_entity.pdbx_description
1 polymer ?
#
loop_
_entity_poly.entity_id
_entity_poly.type
_entity_poly.pdbx_seq_one_letter_code
_entity_poly.pdbx_strand_id
1 'polypeptide(L)'
;GVESVLPHFGNLEFAIVGEPTEMQMAIAEKGLMVVDCEASGTSSHAAHPNDDNAIYNAIKDIEWIKNYQFPKKSDVLGDVKMTVSVINAGKLHNMVPNTCSFTIDVRTTDQYTNREVLEIIQQNIKSKAVARGFRLNSSSISVEHPIVKAGLELGRTTYGSPTTSDQAVIPFPSLKMGPGLSSRSHCSDE
;
A
#
# COMPACT_ATOMS: atom_id res chain seq x y z
N GLY A 1 18.48 3.22 -6.47
CA GLY A 1 17.35 4.15 -6.43
C GLY A 1 17.72 5.46 -5.73
N VAL A 2 16.76 6.36 -5.50
CA VAL A 2 17.03 7.70 -4.92
C VAL A 2 17.75 7.65 -3.57
N GLU A 3 17.43 6.68 -2.71
CA GLU A 3 18.07 6.50 -1.40
C GLU A 3 19.61 6.41 -1.46
N SER A 4 20.16 5.79 -2.51
CA SER A 4 21.62 5.64 -2.65
C SER A 4 22.32 6.94 -3.02
N VAL A 5 21.61 7.92 -3.55
CA VAL A 5 22.17 9.21 -3.98
C VAL A 5 21.86 10.37 -3.01
N LEU A 6 20.83 10.24 -2.18
CA LEU A 6 20.46 11.25 -1.17
C LEU A 6 21.63 11.73 -0.31
N PRO A 7 22.54 10.85 0.21
CA PRO A 7 23.67 11.30 1.02
C PRO A 7 24.66 12.20 0.28
N HIS A 8 24.62 12.25 -1.06
CA HIS A 8 25.54 13.03 -1.87
C HIS A 8 25.00 14.43 -2.21
N PHE A 9 23.71 14.72 -1.93
CA PHE A 9 23.11 16.01 -2.29
C PHE A 9 23.29 17.12 -1.26
N GLY A 10 23.84 16.84 -0.08
CA GLY A 10 23.94 17.83 0.99
C GLY A 10 22.55 18.24 1.55
N ASN A 11 22.45 19.49 2.00
CA ASN A 11 21.20 20.02 2.54
C ASN A 11 20.28 20.50 1.41
N LEU A 12 19.17 19.81 1.21
CA LEU A 12 18.11 20.21 0.28
C LEU A 12 16.91 20.76 1.06
N GLU A 13 16.34 21.86 0.59
CA GLU A 13 15.15 22.48 1.20
C GLU A 13 13.86 21.75 0.79
N PHE A 14 13.80 21.25 -0.44
CA PHE A 14 12.67 20.50 -0.97
C PHE A 14 13.08 19.66 -2.19
N ALA A 15 12.19 18.76 -2.63
CA ALA A 15 12.30 18.04 -3.89
C ALA A 15 11.01 18.04 -4.69
N ILE A 16 11.14 17.91 -6.01
CA ILE A 16 10.04 17.57 -6.92
C ILE A 16 10.34 16.18 -7.49
N VAL A 17 9.44 15.24 -7.26
CA VAL A 17 9.52 13.88 -7.82
C VAL A 17 8.73 13.86 -9.13
N GLY A 18 9.45 13.56 -10.23
CA GLY A 18 8.89 13.54 -11.59
C GLY A 18 8.03 12.31 -11.83
N GLU A 19 6.73 12.45 -11.70
CA GLU A 19 5.74 11.40 -11.91
C GLU A 19 4.57 11.93 -12.76
N PRO A 20 3.83 11.07 -13.49
CA PRO A 20 2.72 11.51 -14.34
C PRO A 20 1.53 11.98 -13.50
N THR A 21 1.33 13.30 -13.41
CA THR A 21 0.29 13.97 -12.62
C THR A 21 -0.48 15.02 -13.41
N GLU A 22 -0.38 15.03 -14.75
CA GLU A 22 -0.94 16.09 -15.61
C GLU A 22 -0.47 17.50 -15.20
N MET A 23 0.77 17.58 -14.67
CA MET A 23 1.34 18.81 -14.13
C MET A 23 0.58 19.37 -12.91
N GLN A 24 -0.26 18.58 -12.23
CA GLN A 24 -0.84 18.95 -10.94
C GLN A 24 0.05 18.48 -9.78
N MET A 25 -0.07 19.13 -8.63
CA MET A 25 0.77 18.85 -7.47
C MET A 25 0.16 17.78 -6.58
N ALA A 26 0.75 16.58 -6.54
CA ALA A 26 0.43 15.62 -5.50
C ALA A 26 1.19 16.01 -4.22
N ILE A 27 0.50 16.63 -3.29
CA ILE A 27 1.06 17.12 -2.01
C ILE A 27 1.07 16.06 -0.91
N ALA A 28 0.47 14.92 -1.17
CA ALA A 28 0.52 13.74 -0.31
C ALA A 28 0.41 12.48 -1.17
N GLU A 29 1.02 11.39 -0.72
CA GLU A 29 0.88 10.08 -1.37
C GLU A 29 0.67 8.97 -0.34
N LYS A 30 -0.07 7.93 -0.75
CA LYS A 30 -0.24 6.75 0.10
C LYS A 30 1.06 5.99 0.22
N GLY A 31 1.31 5.45 1.41
CA GLY A 31 2.35 4.46 1.63
C GLY A 31 2.02 3.13 0.97
N LEU A 32 3.02 2.26 0.90
CA LEU A 32 2.90 0.91 0.37
C LEU A 32 3.52 -0.10 1.32
N MET A 33 2.73 -1.11 1.67
CA MET A 33 3.21 -2.30 2.37
C MET A 33 2.61 -3.54 1.70
N VAL A 34 3.47 -4.50 1.38
CA VAL A 34 3.03 -5.82 0.90
C VAL A 34 3.09 -6.79 2.07
N VAL A 35 1.99 -7.48 2.35
CA VAL A 35 1.89 -8.45 3.44
C VAL A 35 1.61 -9.83 2.87
N ASP A 36 2.51 -10.77 3.15
CA ASP A 36 2.33 -12.18 2.83
C ASP A 36 1.63 -12.88 4.01
N CYS A 37 0.55 -13.58 3.70
CA CYS A 37 -0.28 -14.29 4.67
C CYS A 37 -0.32 -15.78 4.39
N GLU A 38 -0.35 -16.59 5.45
CA GLU A 38 -0.49 -18.03 5.37
C GLU A 38 -1.53 -18.53 6.38
N ALA A 39 -2.64 -19.04 5.87
CA ALA A 39 -3.63 -19.77 6.64
C ALA A 39 -3.25 -21.25 6.74
N SER A 40 -3.35 -21.80 7.93
CA SER A 40 -3.10 -23.22 8.20
C SER A 40 -4.42 -23.99 8.33
N GLY A 41 -4.36 -25.28 8.09
CA GLY A 41 -5.43 -26.25 8.30
C GLY A 41 -4.88 -27.66 8.36
N THR A 42 -5.76 -28.64 8.41
CA THR A 42 -5.42 -30.05 8.48
C THR A 42 -5.78 -30.78 7.18
N SER A 43 -4.83 -31.46 6.57
CA SER A 43 -5.09 -32.24 5.35
C SER A 43 -6.04 -33.40 5.61
N SER A 44 -6.97 -33.62 4.66
CA SER A 44 -7.88 -34.77 4.68
C SER A 44 -8.33 -35.14 3.26
N HIS A 45 -8.99 -36.27 3.11
CA HIS A 45 -9.61 -36.64 1.85
C HIS A 45 -10.93 -35.85 1.68
N ALA A 46 -11.16 -35.27 0.49
CA ALA A 46 -12.33 -34.41 0.26
C ALA A 46 -13.69 -35.12 0.46
N ALA A 47 -13.75 -36.47 0.31
CA ALA A 47 -14.96 -37.25 0.63
C ALA A 47 -15.18 -37.46 2.14
N HIS A 48 -14.15 -37.20 2.96
CA HIS A 48 -14.18 -37.28 4.42
C HIS A 48 -13.54 -36.00 4.98
N PRO A 49 -14.16 -34.82 4.71
CA PRO A 49 -13.58 -33.55 5.11
C PRO A 49 -13.57 -33.41 6.62
N ASN A 50 -12.56 -32.71 7.13
CA ASN A 50 -12.56 -32.19 8.50
C ASN A 50 -13.02 -30.73 8.49
N ASP A 51 -13.22 -30.16 9.68
CA ASP A 51 -13.67 -28.78 9.86
C ASP A 51 -12.52 -27.74 9.78
N ASP A 52 -11.27 -28.20 9.52
CA ASP A 52 -10.07 -27.35 9.53
C ASP A 52 -9.43 -27.29 8.13
N ASN A 53 -10.12 -26.65 7.21
CA ASN A 53 -9.67 -26.42 5.84
C ASN A 53 -8.96 -25.07 5.71
N ALA A 54 -7.68 -25.07 5.29
CA ALA A 54 -6.89 -23.88 5.14
C ALA A 54 -7.49 -22.85 4.16
N ILE A 55 -8.20 -23.31 3.11
CA ILE A 55 -8.89 -22.41 2.16
C ILE A 55 -10.01 -21.67 2.90
N TYR A 56 -10.83 -22.38 3.68
CA TYR A 56 -11.95 -21.76 4.41
C TYR A 56 -11.47 -20.84 5.53
N ASN A 57 -10.33 -21.17 6.14
CA ASN A 57 -9.69 -20.30 7.13
C ASN A 57 -9.18 -19.01 6.46
N ALA A 58 -8.51 -19.11 5.29
CA ALA A 58 -8.08 -17.94 4.52
C ALA A 58 -9.28 -17.09 4.07
N ILE A 59 -10.38 -17.69 3.62
CA ILE A 59 -11.59 -16.94 3.20
C ILE A 59 -12.12 -16.08 4.34
N LYS A 60 -12.18 -16.58 5.58
CA LYS A 60 -12.64 -15.81 6.75
C LYS A 60 -11.76 -14.59 7.00
N ASP A 61 -10.44 -14.76 6.90
CA ASP A 61 -9.49 -13.69 7.09
C ASP A 61 -9.58 -12.66 5.94
N ILE A 62 -9.73 -13.13 4.70
CA ILE A 62 -9.91 -12.29 3.50
C ILE A 62 -11.23 -11.50 3.60
N GLU A 63 -12.30 -12.11 4.10
CA GLU A 63 -13.56 -11.43 4.30
C GLU A 63 -13.44 -10.30 5.35
N TRP A 64 -12.70 -10.54 6.44
CA TRP A 64 -12.38 -9.50 7.39
C TRP A 64 -11.57 -8.37 6.73
N ILE A 65 -10.50 -8.68 5.99
CA ILE A 65 -9.67 -7.70 5.28
C ILE A 65 -10.50 -6.83 4.35
N LYS A 66 -11.42 -7.44 3.59
CA LYS A 66 -12.30 -6.76 2.63
C LYS A 66 -13.25 -5.76 3.31
N ASN A 67 -13.75 -6.11 4.50
CA ASN A 67 -14.80 -5.36 5.17
C ASN A 67 -14.30 -4.43 6.28
N TYR A 68 -13.03 -4.57 6.69
CA TYR A 68 -12.48 -3.75 7.78
C TYR A 68 -12.33 -2.28 7.35
N GLN A 69 -12.79 -1.40 8.21
CA GLN A 69 -12.68 0.04 8.03
C GLN A 69 -11.84 0.63 9.15
N PHE A 70 -10.76 1.31 8.77
CA PHE A 70 -9.88 1.97 9.72
C PHE A 70 -10.58 3.18 10.35
N PRO A 71 -10.55 3.33 11.70
CA PRO A 71 -11.24 4.44 12.39
C PRO A 71 -10.76 5.84 12.01
N LYS A 72 -9.45 6.01 11.75
CA LYS A 72 -8.88 7.30 11.35
C LYS A 72 -8.85 7.41 9.83
N LYS A 73 -9.33 8.53 9.31
CA LYS A 73 -9.36 8.86 7.89
C LYS A 73 -8.51 10.10 7.62
N SER A 74 -7.72 10.07 6.56
CA SER A 74 -6.97 11.23 6.10
C SER A 74 -7.87 12.19 5.32
N ASP A 75 -7.74 13.48 5.59
CA ASP A 75 -8.48 14.52 4.84
C ASP A 75 -8.03 14.60 3.37
N VAL A 76 -6.77 14.28 3.08
CA VAL A 76 -6.19 14.37 1.73
C VAL A 76 -6.15 13.02 1.03
N LEU A 77 -5.81 11.93 1.75
CA LEU A 77 -5.60 10.61 1.18
C LEU A 77 -6.80 9.65 1.37
N GLY A 78 -7.80 10.05 2.15
CA GLY A 78 -8.97 9.22 2.47
C GLY A 78 -8.63 8.02 3.34
N ASP A 79 -9.21 6.87 3.05
CA ASP A 79 -9.09 5.66 3.87
C ASP A 79 -7.82 4.85 3.53
N VAL A 80 -7.29 4.12 4.50
CA VAL A 80 -6.34 3.02 4.25
C VAL A 80 -7.05 1.97 3.36
N LYS A 81 -6.33 1.45 2.37
CA LYS A 81 -6.86 0.39 1.48
C LYS A 81 -6.07 -0.89 1.67
N MET A 82 -6.79 -2.00 1.75
CA MET A 82 -6.23 -3.34 1.75
C MET A 82 -6.86 -4.13 0.59
N THR A 83 -6.02 -4.68 -0.28
CA THR A 83 -6.49 -5.45 -1.44
C THR A 83 -5.75 -6.78 -1.48
N VAL A 84 -6.49 -7.89 -1.40
CA VAL A 84 -5.89 -9.21 -1.65
C VAL A 84 -5.70 -9.38 -3.15
N SER A 85 -4.44 -9.50 -3.57
CA SER A 85 -4.05 -9.52 -4.99
C SER A 85 -3.56 -10.88 -5.47
N VAL A 86 -3.19 -11.77 -4.56
CA VAL A 86 -2.74 -13.14 -4.88
C VAL A 86 -3.35 -14.11 -3.87
N ILE A 87 -3.76 -15.28 -4.34
CA ILE A 87 -4.18 -16.41 -3.49
C ILE A 87 -3.77 -17.74 -4.15
N ASN A 88 -3.20 -18.65 -3.35
CA ASN A 88 -2.80 -19.97 -3.81
C ASN A 88 -3.10 -21.04 -2.75
N ALA A 89 -3.75 -22.14 -3.15
CA ALA A 89 -4.00 -23.29 -2.29
C ALA A 89 -4.29 -24.55 -3.10
N GLY A 90 -4.03 -25.71 -2.48
CA GLY A 90 -4.39 -27.02 -3.02
C GLY A 90 -3.57 -27.44 -4.25
N LYS A 91 -3.55 -28.76 -4.50
CA LYS A 91 -2.89 -29.36 -5.66
C LYS A 91 -3.77 -30.42 -6.35
N LEU A 92 -4.63 -31.09 -5.58
CA LEU A 92 -5.48 -32.18 -6.05
C LEU A 92 -6.93 -31.92 -5.64
N HIS A 93 -7.88 -32.22 -6.53
CA HIS A 93 -9.30 -31.99 -6.31
C HIS A 93 -9.90 -32.83 -5.16
N ASN A 94 -9.28 -33.96 -4.84
CA ASN A 94 -9.73 -34.90 -3.80
C ASN A 94 -8.99 -34.77 -2.47
N MET A 95 -8.21 -33.68 -2.27
CA MET A 95 -7.45 -33.44 -1.04
C MET A 95 -7.77 -32.05 -0.47
N VAL A 96 -8.14 -32.00 0.79
CA VAL A 96 -8.25 -30.75 1.56
C VAL A 96 -6.82 -30.25 1.85
N PRO A 97 -6.45 -29.02 1.47
CA PRO A 97 -5.11 -28.51 1.70
C PRO A 97 -4.89 -28.10 3.15
N ASN A 98 -3.67 -28.26 3.63
CA ASN A 98 -3.24 -27.82 4.96
C ASN A 98 -2.68 -26.39 4.97
N THR A 99 -2.48 -25.77 3.82
CA THR A 99 -2.03 -24.38 3.71
C THR A 99 -2.76 -23.64 2.60
N CYS A 100 -3.00 -22.36 2.83
CA CYS A 100 -3.48 -21.41 1.83
C CYS A 100 -2.71 -20.11 2.00
N SER A 101 -1.93 -19.70 1.00
CA SER A 101 -1.20 -18.44 1.00
C SER A 101 -1.95 -17.36 0.24
N PHE A 102 -1.89 -16.12 0.73
CA PHE A 102 -2.43 -14.96 0.02
C PHE A 102 -1.58 -13.72 0.31
N THR A 103 -1.64 -12.75 -0.59
CA THR A 103 -0.86 -11.52 -0.46
C THR A 103 -1.80 -10.32 -0.47
N ILE A 104 -1.54 -9.37 0.43
CA ILE A 104 -2.27 -8.12 0.57
C ILE A 104 -1.40 -6.96 0.09
N ASP A 105 -1.88 -6.17 -0.87
CA ASP A 105 -1.40 -4.82 -1.16
C ASP A 105 -2.08 -3.86 -0.18
N VAL A 106 -1.30 -3.18 0.65
CA VAL A 106 -1.77 -2.23 1.66
C VAL A 106 -1.31 -0.84 1.29
N ARG A 107 -2.27 0.09 1.18
CA ARG A 107 -2.03 1.52 0.92
C ARG A 107 -2.38 2.32 2.17
N THR A 108 -1.35 2.68 2.92
CA THR A 108 -1.48 3.45 4.16
C THR A 108 -1.63 4.96 3.91
N THR A 109 -2.01 5.71 4.93
CA THR A 109 -2.19 7.16 4.89
C THR A 109 -1.35 7.81 5.99
N ASP A 110 -1.33 9.12 6.06
CA ASP A 110 -0.69 9.90 7.11
C ASP A 110 -1.23 9.64 8.53
N GLN A 111 -2.38 8.95 8.64
CA GLN A 111 -3.01 8.59 9.91
C GLN A 111 -2.46 7.31 10.55
N TYR A 112 -1.72 6.49 9.77
CA TYR A 112 -1.18 5.20 10.20
C TYR A 112 0.16 4.92 9.56
N THR A 113 1.11 4.51 10.36
CA THR A 113 2.35 3.89 9.87
C THR A 113 2.08 2.49 9.31
N ASN A 114 2.96 2.00 8.45
CA ASN A 114 2.90 0.63 7.97
C ASN A 114 2.94 -0.40 9.12
N ARG A 115 3.66 -0.12 10.22
CA ARG A 115 3.73 -1.00 11.39
C ARG A 115 2.41 -1.10 12.13
N GLU A 116 1.77 0.04 12.42
CA GLU A 116 0.45 0.06 13.08
C GLU A 116 -0.60 -0.70 12.27
N VAL A 117 -0.59 -0.55 10.94
CA VAL A 117 -1.52 -1.29 10.08
C VAL A 117 -1.25 -2.79 10.12
N LEU A 118 0.01 -3.23 10.09
CA LEU A 118 0.35 -4.66 10.23
C LEU A 118 -0.12 -5.21 11.57
N GLU A 119 0.09 -4.49 12.68
CA GLU A 119 -0.35 -4.90 14.01
C GLU A 119 -1.88 -5.08 14.08
N ILE A 120 -2.63 -4.16 13.45
CA ILE A 120 -4.10 -4.27 13.34
C ILE A 120 -4.48 -5.54 12.56
N ILE A 121 -3.83 -5.81 11.43
CA ILE A 121 -4.07 -7.03 10.65
C ILE A 121 -3.80 -8.27 11.51
N GLN A 122 -2.64 -8.37 12.14
CA GLN A 122 -2.22 -9.52 12.94
C GLN A 122 -3.13 -9.78 14.15
N GLN A 123 -3.74 -8.76 14.72
CA GLN A 123 -4.67 -8.88 15.84
C GLN A 123 -6.06 -9.40 15.45
N ASN A 124 -6.41 -9.31 14.18
CA ASN A 124 -7.77 -9.57 13.72
C ASN A 124 -7.90 -10.77 12.78
N ILE A 125 -6.81 -11.29 12.21
CA ILE A 125 -6.80 -12.50 11.39
C ILE A 125 -6.10 -13.66 12.09
N LYS A 126 -6.43 -14.88 11.69
CA LYS A 126 -5.78 -16.10 12.21
C LYS A 126 -4.57 -16.52 11.40
N SER A 127 -4.52 -16.14 10.14
CA SER A 127 -3.37 -16.39 9.27
C SER A 127 -2.12 -15.71 9.81
N LYS A 128 -0.97 -16.35 9.64
CA LYS A 128 0.32 -15.71 9.89
C LYS A 128 0.53 -14.62 8.84
N ALA A 129 0.66 -13.36 9.27
CA ALA A 129 0.86 -12.20 8.40
C ALA A 129 2.27 -11.62 8.62
N VAL A 130 3.03 -11.45 7.53
CA VAL A 130 4.40 -10.92 7.54
C VAL A 130 4.55 -9.86 6.46
N ALA A 131 4.96 -8.65 6.84
CA ALA A 131 5.25 -7.60 5.88
C ALA A 131 6.61 -7.83 5.21
N ARG A 132 6.69 -7.60 3.90
CA ARG A 132 7.96 -7.63 3.15
C ARG A 132 8.89 -6.47 3.52
N GLY A 133 8.34 -5.36 4.05
CA GLY A 133 9.09 -4.21 4.53
C GLY A 133 8.18 -3.08 5.01
N PHE A 134 8.77 -2.07 5.67
CA PHE A 134 8.03 -0.96 6.31
C PHE A 134 8.48 0.42 5.83
N ARG A 135 9.44 0.51 4.92
CA ARG A 135 10.13 1.77 4.58
C ARG A 135 9.27 2.76 3.79
N LEU A 136 8.29 2.28 3.01
CA LEU A 136 7.46 3.10 2.13
C LEU A 136 6.21 3.57 2.88
N ASN A 137 6.40 4.44 3.87
CA ASN A 137 5.27 5.08 4.55
C ASN A 137 4.67 6.19 3.66
N SER A 138 3.46 6.63 4.02
CA SER A 138 2.85 7.83 3.42
C SER A 138 3.75 9.04 3.60
N SER A 139 3.77 9.93 2.62
CA SER A 139 4.47 11.20 2.67
C SER A 139 3.53 12.37 2.38
N SER A 140 3.88 13.56 2.86
CA SER A 140 3.11 14.77 2.61
C SER A 140 3.96 16.04 2.73
N ILE A 141 3.50 17.11 2.08
CA ILE A 141 4.04 18.46 2.19
C ILE A 141 2.89 19.44 2.50
N SER A 142 3.15 20.42 3.35
CA SER A 142 2.15 21.43 3.70
C SER A 142 1.74 22.26 2.49
N VAL A 143 0.45 22.59 2.38
CA VAL A 143 -0.07 23.55 1.39
C VAL A 143 0.55 24.94 1.55
N GLU A 144 1.02 25.27 2.77
CA GLU A 144 1.68 26.54 3.09
C GLU A 144 3.16 26.58 2.66
N HIS A 145 3.72 25.46 2.22
CA HIS A 145 5.12 25.40 1.78
C HIS A 145 5.33 26.29 0.54
N PRO A 146 6.44 27.07 0.45
CA PRO A 146 6.68 28.00 -0.66
C PRO A 146 6.57 27.38 -2.05
N ILE A 147 7.07 26.14 -2.25
CA ILE A 147 6.99 25.47 -3.54
C ILE A 147 5.54 25.14 -3.94
N VAL A 148 4.68 24.81 -2.98
CA VAL A 148 3.25 24.54 -3.23
C VAL A 148 2.53 25.84 -3.56
N LYS A 149 2.79 26.94 -2.82
CA LYS A 149 2.23 28.27 -3.11
C LYS A 149 2.62 28.76 -4.50
N ALA A 150 3.88 28.61 -4.88
CA ALA A 150 4.35 28.97 -6.22
C ALA A 150 3.59 28.18 -7.33
N GLY A 151 3.32 26.89 -7.08
CA GLY A 151 2.51 26.10 -8.02
C GLY A 151 1.06 26.56 -8.10
N LEU A 152 0.43 26.95 -6.98
CA LEU A 152 -0.92 27.52 -6.95
C LEU A 152 -1.00 28.85 -7.71
N GLU A 153 0.00 29.73 -7.55
CA GLU A 153 0.11 31.00 -8.30
C GLU A 153 0.23 30.76 -9.81
N LEU A 154 0.86 29.65 -10.23
CA LEU A 154 0.92 29.21 -11.63
C LEU A 154 -0.36 28.47 -12.09
N GLY A 155 -1.43 28.52 -11.31
CA GLY A 155 -2.72 27.91 -11.65
C GLY A 155 -2.75 26.37 -11.55
N ARG A 156 -1.82 25.76 -10.82
CA ARG A 156 -1.85 24.33 -10.55
C ARG A 156 -2.75 24.01 -9.35
N THR A 157 -3.31 22.80 -9.33
CA THR A 157 -4.14 22.30 -8.23
C THR A 157 -3.36 21.32 -7.37
N THR A 158 -3.83 21.08 -6.15
CA THR A 158 -3.27 20.09 -5.22
C THR A 158 -4.19 18.89 -5.08
N TYR A 159 -3.61 17.70 -4.85
CA TYR A 159 -4.37 16.48 -4.58
C TYR A 159 -3.54 15.46 -3.79
N GLY A 160 -4.23 14.41 -3.27
CA GLY A 160 -3.60 13.24 -2.66
C GLY A 160 -3.47 12.10 -3.65
N SER A 161 -2.24 11.60 -3.88
CA SER A 161 -1.97 10.51 -4.80
C SER A 161 -2.24 9.13 -4.16
N PRO A 162 -2.97 8.23 -4.83
CA PRO A 162 -3.16 6.86 -4.36
C PRO A 162 -1.94 5.96 -4.57
N THR A 163 -0.95 6.40 -5.36
CA THR A 163 0.27 5.65 -5.71
C THR A 163 1.46 6.14 -4.91
N THR A 164 2.41 5.23 -4.64
CA THR A 164 3.67 5.51 -3.93
C THR A 164 4.77 5.75 -4.95
N SER A 165 5.66 6.70 -4.68
CA SER A 165 6.83 7.04 -5.50
C SER A 165 8.11 7.11 -4.64
N ASP A 166 9.20 7.60 -5.22
CA ASP A 166 10.43 7.89 -4.49
C ASP A 166 10.24 8.92 -3.35
N GLN A 167 9.14 9.69 -3.37
CA GLN A 167 8.76 10.62 -2.31
C GLN A 167 8.67 9.93 -0.94
N ALA A 168 8.26 8.67 -0.88
CA ALA A 168 8.14 7.89 0.35
C ALA A 168 9.47 7.69 1.12
N VAL A 169 10.60 7.87 0.45
CA VAL A 169 11.94 7.66 1.02
C VAL A 169 12.77 8.95 1.08
N ILE A 170 12.21 10.08 0.67
CA ILE A 170 12.84 11.39 0.77
C ILE A 170 12.57 11.97 2.17
N PRO A 171 13.62 12.29 2.98
CA PRO A 171 13.47 12.68 4.38
C PRO A 171 13.18 14.18 4.60
N PHE A 172 12.94 14.94 3.55
CA PHE A 172 12.65 16.38 3.59
C PHE A 172 11.42 16.71 2.74
N PRO A 173 10.86 17.94 2.82
CA PRO A 173 9.66 18.30 2.07
C PRO A 173 9.76 17.99 0.59
N SER A 174 8.78 17.28 0.05
CA SER A 174 8.74 16.91 -1.36
C SER A 174 7.32 16.86 -1.88
N LEU A 175 7.13 17.17 -3.15
CA LEU A 175 5.88 16.97 -3.89
C LEU A 175 6.13 16.17 -5.17
N LYS A 176 5.08 15.55 -5.67
CA LYS A 176 5.11 14.79 -6.90
C LYS A 176 4.42 15.59 -8.00
N MET A 177 5.10 15.79 -9.14
CA MET A 177 4.57 16.56 -10.25
C MET A 177 5.31 16.21 -11.56
N GLY A 178 4.57 16.03 -12.64
CA GLY A 178 5.13 15.84 -13.98
C GLY A 178 4.06 15.68 -15.06
N PRO A 179 4.47 15.63 -16.33
CA PRO A 179 3.53 15.44 -17.44
C PRO A 179 2.99 14.02 -17.49
N GLY A 180 1.90 13.82 -18.26
CA GLY A 180 1.28 12.52 -18.48
C GLY A 180 0.24 12.14 -17.43
N LEU A 181 -0.44 11.03 -17.70
CA LEU A 181 -1.55 10.48 -16.93
C LEU A 181 -1.09 9.25 -16.12
N SER A 182 -1.23 9.28 -14.82
CA SER A 182 -0.90 8.13 -13.93
C SER A 182 -1.70 6.86 -14.27
N SER A 183 -2.89 7.00 -14.85
CA SER A 183 -3.72 5.86 -15.28
C SER A 183 -3.18 5.10 -16.49
N ARG A 184 -2.20 5.67 -17.21
CA ARG A 184 -1.51 5.02 -18.33
C ARG A 184 -0.23 4.31 -17.93
N SER A 185 0.22 4.49 -16.71
CA SER A 185 1.42 3.84 -16.20
C SER A 185 1.26 2.32 -16.29
N HIS A 186 2.27 1.63 -16.83
CA HIS A 186 2.28 0.19 -17.10
C HIS A 186 1.27 -0.29 -18.17
N CYS A 187 0.76 0.61 -19.01
CA CYS A 187 -0.01 0.24 -20.22
C CYS A 187 0.93 -0.03 -21.39
N SER A 188 0.44 -0.80 -22.38
CA SER A 188 1.23 -1.20 -23.56
C SER A 188 1.64 -0.05 -24.49
N ASP A 189 1.06 1.12 -24.31
CA ASP A 189 1.23 2.35 -25.11
C ASP A 189 1.76 3.54 -24.28
N GLU A 190 2.48 3.23 -23.19
CA GLU A 190 3.16 4.20 -22.32
C GLU A 190 4.37 4.84 -23.02
#